data_b9bd290be6121416040d6f17c09873a4
#
_entry.id   b9bd290be6121416040d6f17c09873a4
#
_cell.length_a   1.000
_cell.length_b   1.000
_cell.length_c   1.000
_cell.angle_alpha   90.00
_cell.angle_beta   90.00
_cell.angle_gamma   90.00
#
_symmetry.space_group_name_H-M   'P 1'
#
loop_
_entity.id
_entity.type
_entity.pdbx_description
1 polymer ?
#
loop_
_entity_poly.entity_id
_entity_poly.type
_entity_poly.pdbx_seq_one_letter_code
_entity_poly.pdbx_strand_id
1 'polypeptide(L)'
;MQPGRWQLHTLSQDGGRQVHAGFDAVLLLIPAAQASALLQASDVAPGLAAGLHAVEAAPCWTLMVAYPHAVQPGLTTLGPQWNAARSTHHRIAWVARESSKPGRAPVERWTAQASPAWSSEHRNDAPARVQAKLLKAFAEVTGLRAAPVHAEVLYWPDAQTTRPLGRSHLWDAAAGIGLAGDWCLGHRVEDAFVAGLELALAVA
;
A
#
# COMPACT_ATOMS: atom_id res chain seq x y z
N MET A 1 -1.35 -16.27 -28.87
CA MET A 1 -2.55 -15.95 -28.04
C MET A 1 -3.81 -16.13 -28.89
N GLN A 2 -4.90 -16.65 -28.34
CA GLN A 2 -6.20 -16.67 -29.02
C GLN A 2 -6.88 -15.34 -28.77
N PRO A 3 -7.24 -14.57 -29.82
CA PRO A 3 -7.86 -13.26 -29.66
C PRO A 3 -9.17 -13.33 -28.87
N GLY A 4 -9.39 -12.37 -27.99
CA GLY A 4 -10.66 -12.21 -27.25
C GLY A 4 -10.99 -13.32 -26.24
N ARG A 5 -9.98 -14.05 -25.77
CA ARG A 5 -10.15 -15.23 -24.89
C ARG A 5 -10.69 -14.89 -23.50
N TRP A 6 -10.35 -13.71 -22.98
CA TRP A 6 -10.61 -13.37 -21.59
C TRP A 6 -11.88 -12.54 -21.38
N GLN A 7 -12.54 -12.81 -20.27
CA GLN A 7 -13.64 -12.03 -19.74
C GLN A 7 -13.36 -11.63 -18.32
N LEU A 8 -13.67 -10.37 -17.97
CA LEU A 8 -13.61 -9.83 -16.61
C LEU A 8 -15.03 -9.72 -16.06
N HIS A 9 -15.26 -10.38 -14.92
CA HIS A 9 -16.51 -10.28 -14.18
C HIS A 9 -16.28 -9.34 -13.00
N THR A 10 -16.98 -8.21 -12.98
CA THR A 10 -16.88 -7.21 -11.92
C THR A 10 -18.19 -7.10 -11.14
N LEU A 11 -18.06 -6.69 -9.87
CA LEU A 11 -19.17 -6.33 -9.01
C LEU A 11 -19.10 -4.83 -8.77
N SER A 12 -20.18 -4.11 -9.10
CA SER A 12 -20.31 -2.70 -8.74
C SER A 12 -20.71 -2.55 -7.26
N GLN A 13 -20.53 -1.34 -6.71
CA GLN A 13 -20.80 -1.08 -5.27
C GLN A 13 -22.28 -1.33 -4.88
N ASP A 14 -23.21 -1.21 -5.83
CA ASP A 14 -24.62 -1.52 -5.67
C ASP A 14 -24.98 -3.02 -5.86
N GLY A 15 -23.95 -3.88 -6.03
CA GLY A 15 -24.10 -5.33 -6.20
C GLY A 15 -24.41 -5.78 -7.63
N GLY A 16 -24.47 -4.87 -8.59
CA GLY A 16 -24.64 -5.18 -10.01
C GLY A 16 -23.45 -5.96 -10.57
N ARG A 17 -23.71 -7.04 -11.31
CA ARG A 17 -22.68 -7.79 -12.04
C ARG A 17 -22.51 -7.21 -13.43
N GLN A 18 -21.24 -7.01 -13.83
CA GLN A 18 -20.90 -6.58 -15.19
C GLN A 18 -19.88 -7.57 -15.78
N VAL A 19 -19.98 -7.81 -17.07
CA VAL A 19 -19.05 -8.66 -17.81
C VAL A 19 -18.42 -7.83 -18.93
N HIS A 20 -17.09 -7.82 -18.93
CA HIS A 20 -16.29 -7.19 -19.98
C HIS A 20 -15.53 -8.29 -20.71
N ALA A 21 -15.69 -8.40 -22.01
CA ALA A 21 -15.13 -9.48 -22.83
C ALA A 21 -14.27 -8.94 -23.96
N GLY A 22 -13.51 -9.84 -24.61
CA GLY A 22 -12.72 -9.52 -25.81
C GLY A 22 -11.27 -9.13 -25.49
N PHE A 23 -10.75 -9.50 -24.33
CA PHE A 23 -9.34 -9.26 -23.99
C PHE A 23 -8.46 -10.43 -24.42
N ASP A 24 -7.29 -10.13 -24.99
CA ASP A 24 -6.30 -11.11 -25.42
C ASP A 24 -5.44 -11.61 -24.26
N ALA A 25 -5.18 -10.75 -23.30
CA ALA A 25 -4.41 -11.03 -22.09
C ALA A 25 -4.97 -10.31 -20.87
N VAL A 26 -4.61 -10.82 -19.67
CA VAL A 26 -4.90 -10.22 -18.38
C VAL A 26 -3.59 -9.97 -17.65
N LEU A 27 -3.35 -8.72 -17.26
CA LEU A 27 -2.16 -8.34 -16.48
C LEU A 27 -2.60 -7.91 -15.07
N LEU A 28 -2.19 -8.66 -14.05
CA LEU A 28 -2.50 -8.38 -12.65
C LEU A 28 -1.35 -7.61 -12.00
N LEU A 29 -1.52 -6.31 -11.86
CA LEU A 29 -0.56 -5.39 -11.22
C LEU A 29 -1.05 -5.03 -9.80
N ILE A 30 -1.34 -6.04 -9.00
CA ILE A 30 -1.92 -5.97 -7.65
C ILE A 30 -1.02 -6.73 -6.66
N PRO A 31 -1.21 -6.56 -5.34
CA PRO A 31 -0.44 -7.31 -4.34
C PRO A 31 -0.47 -8.83 -4.57
N ALA A 32 0.65 -9.51 -4.31
CA ALA A 32 0.82 -10.94 -4.61
C ALA A 32 -0.28 -11.82 -3.98
N ALA A 33 -0.67 -11.54 -2.74
CA ALA A 33 -1.73 -12.27 -2.06
C ALA A 33 -3.09 -12.11 -2.76
N GLN A 34 -3.41 -10.89 -3.23
CA GLN A 34 -4.64 -10.61 -3.97
C GLN A 34 -4.63 -11.28 -5.35
N ALA A 35 -3.48 -11.24 -6.04
CA ALA A 35 -3.32 -11.92 -7.32
C ALA A 35 -3.50 -13.44 -7.17
N SER A 36 -2.88 -14.04 -6.15
CA SER A 36 -3.06 -15.47 -5.84
C SER A 36 -4.52 -15.83 -5.56
N ALA A 37 -5.19 -15.05 -4.72
CA ALA A 37 -6.61 -15.27 -4.39
C ALA A 37 -7.51 -15.14 -5.62
N LEU A 38 -7.27 -14.15 -6.50
CA LEU A 38 -8.05 -13.94 -7.72
C LEU A 38 -7.86 -15.09 -8.71
N LEU A 39 -6.61 -15.56 -8.93
CA LEU A 39 -6.32 -16.69 -9.80
C LEU A 39 -6.99 -17.97 -9.30
N GLN A 40 -6.93 -18.24 -8.00
CA GLN A 40 -7.58 -19.40 -7.37
C GLN A 40 -9.10 -19.32 -7.47
N ALA A 41 -9.71 -18.18 -7.15
CA ALA A 41 -11.16 -17.98 -7.24
C ALA A 41 -11.69 -18.08 -8.68
N SER A 42 -10.83 -17.81 -9.66
CA SER A 42 -11.17 -17.89 -11.09
C SER A 42 -10.82 -19.26 -11.71
N ASP A 43 -10.19 -20.15 -10.96
CA ASP A 43 -9.70 -21.47 -11.42
C ASP A 43 -8.81 -21.38 -12.67
N VAL A 44 -7.88 -20.41 -12.66
CA VAL A 44 -6.99 -20.14 -13.78
C VAL A 44 -5.53 -20.13 -13.35
N ALA A 45 -4.62 -20.54 -14.22
CA ALA A 45 -3.17 -20.49 -14.07
C ALA A 45 -2.66 -20.96 -12.67
N PRO A 46 -2.98 -22.18 -12.20
CA PRO A 46 -2.63 -22.64 -10.85
C PRO A 46 -1.13 -22.64 -10.59
N GLY A 47 -0.30 -22.82 -11.62
CA GLY A 47 1.16 -22.73 -11.51
C GLY A 47 1.64 -21.31 -11.17
N LEU A 48 1.00 -20.28 -11.70
CA LEU A 48 1.31 -18.89 -11.34
C LEU A 48 0.87 -18.59 -9.89
N ALA A 49 -0.34 -19.02 -9.51
CA ALA A 49 -0.82 -18.85 -8.13
C ALA A 49 0.11 -19.51 -7.11
N ALA A 50 0.58 -20.74 -7.38
CA ALA A 50 1.53 -21.44 -6.52
C ALA A 50 2.88 -20.71 -6.40
N GLY A 51 3.36 -20.11 -7.49
CA GLY A 51 4.60 -19.33 -7.50
C GLY A 51 4.57 -18.11 -6.57
N LEU A 52 3.39 -17.54 -6.31
CA LEU A 52 3.22 -16.37 -5.45
C LEU A 52 3.33 -16.68 -3.94
N HIS A 53 3.23 -17.94 -3.53
CA HIS A 53 3.32 -18.31 -2.11
C HIS A 53 4.71 -18.04 -1.51
N ALA A 54 5.74 -17.85 -2.34
CA ALA A 54 7.08 -17.52 -1.89
C ALA A 54 7.22 -16.03 -1.49
N VAL A 55 6.30 -15.20 -1.90
CA VAL A 55 6.31 -13.76 -1.60
C VAL A 55 5.77 -13.52 -0.20
N GLU A 56 6.51 -12.77 0.59
CA GLU A 56 6.06 -12.33 1.92
C GLU A 56 5.94 -10.82 1.97
N ALA A 57 4.90 -10.35 2.63
CA ALA A 57 4.67 -8.93 2.89
C ALA A 57 4.38 -8.69 4.37
N ALA A 58 4.81 -7.54 4.86
CA ALA A 58 4.49 -7.07 6.20
C ALA A 58 3.36 -6.04 6.15
N PRO A 59 2.47 -6.02 7.16
CA PRO A 59 1.39 -5.05 7.24
C PRO A 59 1.88 -3.71 7.76
N CYS A 60 1.05 -2.67 7.54
CA CYS A 60 1.24 -1.35 8.10
C CYS A 60 -0.08 -0.73 8.54
N TRP A 61 -0.16 -0.29 9.79
CA TRP A 61 -1.12 0.70 10.21
C TRP A 61 -0.62 2.11 9.87
N THR A 62 -1.43 2.89 9.19
CA THR A 62 -1.11 4.26 8.81
C THR A 62 -2.06 5.20 9.53
N LEU A 63 -1.52 6.18 10.27
CA LEU A 63 -2.26 7.28 10.88
C LEU A 63 -2.15 8.51 9.97
N MET A 64 -3.27 9.13 9.66
CA MET A 64 -3.38 10.41 8.97
C MET A 64 -3.99 11.43 9.92
N VAL A 65 -3.35 12.59 10.08
CA VAL A 65 -3.84 13.66 10.97
C VAL A 65 -3.79 15.02 10.30
N ALA A 66 -4.74 15.88 10.69
CA ALA A 66 -4.76 17.27 10.27
C ALA A 66 -4.98 18.21 11.48
N TYR A 67 -4.28 19.35 11.45
CA TYR A 67 -4.35 20.39 12.48
C TYR A 67 -4.75 21.72 11.84
N PRO A 68 -5.74 22.46 12.38
CA PRO A 68 -6.28 23.66 11.71
C PRO A 68 -5.30 24.82 11.68
N HIS A 69 -4.41 24.89 12.66
CA HIS A 69 -3.47 26.00 12.83
C HIS A 69 -2.08 25.46 13.13
N ALA A 70 -1.25 25.37 12.11
CA ALA A 70 0.15 24.96 12.24
C ALA A 70 1.03 26.05 12.87
N VAL A 71 0.55 27.30 12.92
CA VAL A 71 1.31 28.44 13.43
C VAL A 71 0.48 29.10 14.52
N GLN A 72 0.80 28.79 15.78
CA GLN A 72 0.36 29.65 16.88
C GLN A 72 1.38 30.77 17.04
N PRO A 73 0.95 32.06 17.03
CA PRO A 73 1.85 33.17 17.28
C PRO A 73 2.54 33.01 18.66
N GLY A 74 3.88 33.05 18.66
CA GLY A 74 4.68 32.91 19.88
C GLY A 74 5.17 31.50 20.22
N LEU A 75 4.74 30.45 19.48
CA LEU A 75 5.32 29.12 19.57
C LEU A 75 6.36 28.94 18.45
N THR A 76 7.62 28.97 18.82
CA THR A 76 8.75 28.80 17.88
C THR A 76 8.91 27.37 17.36
N THR A 77 8.11 26.42 17.86
CA THR A 77 8.20 24.99 17.50
C THR A 77 6.85 24.29 17.61
N LEU A 78 6.01 24.43 16.59
CA LEU A 78 4.91 23.51 16.38
C LEU A 78 5.41 22.34 15.52
N GLY A 79 6.02 21.37 16.18
CA GLY A 79 6.55 20.20 15.53
C GLY A 79 7.86 20.44 14.79
N PRO A 80 8.40 19.37 14.21
CA PRO A 80 9.68 19.38 13.54
C PRO A 80 9.65 20.17 12.22
N GLN A 81 10.78 20.77 11.88
CA GLN A 81 10.96 21.51 10.62
C GLN A 81 11.25 20.60 9.41
N TRP A 82 11.47 19.31 9.63
CA TRP A 82 11.74 18.37 8.55
C TRP A 82 10.45 17.95 7.82
N ASN A 83 10.57 17.55 6.55
CA ASN A 83 9.45 17.13 5.71
C ASN A 83 9.08 15.67 5.89
N ALA A 84 10.07 14.82 6.20
CA ALA A 84 9.89 13.41 6.47
C ALA A 84 11.04 12.88 7.32
N ALA A 85 10.79 11.85 8.11
CA ALA A 85 11.82 11.20 8.92
C ALA A 85 11.52 9.71 9.17
N ARG A 86 12.58 8.93 9.25
CA ARG A 86 12.53 7.61 9.87
C ARG A 86 12.55 7.77 11.38
N SER A 87 11.82 6.92 12.08
CA SER A 87 11.75 6.93 13.54
C SER A 87 12.29 5.62 14.10
N THR A 88 12.96 5.70 15.24
CA THR A 88 13.36 4.56 16.07
C THR A 88 12.32 4.23 17.14
N HIS A 89 11.20 4.94 17.16
CA HIS A 89 10.10 4.69 18.09
C HIS A 89 9.47 3.31 17.79
N HIS A 90 9.25 2.49 18.82
CA HIS A 90 8.78 1.10 18.66
C HIS A 90 7.46 0.96 17.89
N ARG A 91 6.59 1.99 17.90
CA ARG A 91 5.31 1.97 17.19
C ARG A 91 5.35 2.61 15.82
N ILE A 92 6.15 3.68 15.62
CA ILE A 92 6.19 4.46 14.39
C ILE A 92 7.55 4.28 13.73
N ALA A 93 7.55 3.85 12.47
CA ALA A 93 8.76 3.68 11.67
C ALA A 93 9.03 4.88 10.76
N TRP A 94 7.98 5.56 10.28
CA TRP A 94 8.08 6.66 9.32
C TRP A 94 7.03 7.72 9.59
N VAL A 95 7.42 8.98 9.40
CA VAL A 95 6.52 10.14 9.47
C VAL A 95 6.80 11.05 8.30
N ALA A 96 5.74 11.51 7.62
CA ALA A 96 5.83 12.47 6.54
C ALA A 96 4.89 13.66 6.79
N ARG A 97 5.41 14.86 6.56
CA ARG A 97 4.65 16.12 6.62
C ARG A 97 4.02 16.38 5.26
N GLU A 98 2.74 16.04 5.12
CA GLU A 98 2.03 16.14 3.85
C GLU A 98 1.85 17.58 3.38
N SER A 99 1.74 18.52 4.33
CA SER A 99 1.66 19.95 4.04
C SER A 99 2.94 20.56 3.47
N SER A 100 4.09 19.86 3.57
CA SER A 100 5.35 20.32 2.97
C SER A 100 5.46 20.09 1.47
N LYS A 101 4.54 19.31 0.89
CA LYS A 101 4.54 19.00 -0.56
C LYS A 101 4.05 20.20 -1.37
N PRO A 102 4.65 20.49 -2.55
CA PRO A 102 4.22 21.58 -3.41
C PRO A 102 2.73 21.52 -3.76
N GLY A 103 2.08 22.68 -3.84
CA GLY A 103 0.67 22.78 -4.23
C GLY A 103 -0.35 22.30 -3.18
N ARG A 104 0.09 22.00 -1.96
CA ARG A 104 -0.82 21.62 -0.86
C ARG A 104 -1.37 22.84 -0.15
N ALA A 105 -2.64 22.74 0.30
CA ALA A 105 -3.27 23.77 1.10
C ALA A 105 -2.53 23.95 2.47
N PRO A 106 -2.56 25.16 3.08
CA PRO A 106 -1.80 25.50 4.29
C PRO A 106 -2.34 24.86 5.59
N VAL A 107 -3.05 23.74 5.49
CA VAL A 107 -3.48 22.94 6.64
C VAL A 107 -2.36 21.99 7.00
N GLU A 108 -1.92 22.00 8.25
CA GLU A 108 -0.88 21.06 8.71
C GLU A 108 -1.39 19.64 8.69
N ARG A 109 -0.77 18.80 7.85
CA ARG A 109 -1.14 17.39 7.67
C ARG A 109 0.07 16.49 7.75
N TRP A 110 -0.12 15.37 8.42
CA TRP A 110 0.90 14.36 8.59
C TRP A 110 0.38 12.96 8.32
N THR A 111 1.26 12.13 7.78
CA THR A 111 1.09 10.69 7.68
C THR A 111 2.15 10.01 8.52
N ALA A 112 1.74 9.14 9.45
CA ALA A 112 2.64 8.34 10.25
C ALA A 112 2.39 6.85 9.97
N GLN A 113 3.44 6.13 9.58
CA GLN A 113 3.41 4.70 9.34
C GLN A 113 3.95 3.96 10.56
N ALA A 114 3.15 3.03 11.07
CA ALA A 114 3.56 2.16 12.15
C ALA A 114 4.65 1.19 11.71
N SER A 115 5.43 0.69 12.65
CA SER A 115 6.41 -0.35 12.36
C SER A 115 5.72 -1.65 11.94
N PRO A 116 6.33 -2.46 11.04
CA PRO A 116 5.77 -3.74 10.63
C PRO A 116 5.48 -4.68 11.80
N ALA A 117 6.40 -4.77 12.76
CA ALA A 117 6.25 -5.61 13.95
C ALA A 117 5.02 -5.19 14.79
N TRP A 118 4.91 -3.89 15.08
CA TRP A 118 3.78 -3.36 15.83
C TRP A 118 2.46 -3.54 15.07
N SER A 119 2.47 -3.33 13.75
CA SER A 119 1.29 -3.51 12.90
C SER A 119 0.81 -4.95 12.88
N SER A 120 1.73 -5.92 12.83
CA SER A 120 1.41 -7.35 12.91
C SER A 120 0.80 -7.73 14.25
N GLU A 121 1.37 -7.24 15.37
CA GLU A 121 0.86 -7.48 16.72
C GLU A 121 -0.57 -6.92 16.91
N HIS A 122 -0.86 -5.78 16.29
CA HIS A 122 -2.12 -5.05 16.46
C HIS A 122 -3.08 -5.19 15.26
N ARG A 123 -2.88 -6.19 14.39
CA ARG A 123 -3.68 -6.37 13.17
C ARG A 123 -5.18 -6.55 13.41
N ASN A 124 -5.54 -7.11 14.57
CA ASN A 124 -6.93 -7.40 14.93
C ASN A 124 -7.49 -6.40 15.95
N ASP A 125 -6.73 -5.37 16.33
CA ASP A 125 -7.21 -4.33 17.24
C ASP A 125 -8.29 -3.46 16.55
N ALA A 126 -9.25 -2.99 17.32
CA ALA A 126 -10.23 -2.03 16.82
C ALA A 126 -9.56 -0.74 16.34
N PRO A 127 -9.94 -0.16 15.18
CA PRO A 127 -9.33 1.04 14.62
C PRO A 127 -9.23 2.20 15.61
N ALA A 128 -10.26 2.44 16.42
CA ALA A 128 -10.26 3.50 17.44
C ALA A 128 -9.14 3.32 18.49
N ARG A 129 -8.86 2.07 18.89
CA ARG A 129 -7.78 1.73 19.83
C ARG A 129 -6.40 1.96 19.19
N VAL A 130 -6.25 1.55 17.94
CA VAL A 130 -5.04 1.78 17.15
C VAL A 130 -4.77 3.27 17.00
N GLN A 131 -5.80 4.04 16.61
CA GLN A 131 -5.73 5.50 16.46
C GLN A 131 -5.24 6.18 17.75
N ALA A 132 -5.81 5.84 18.89
CA ALA A 132 -5.40 6.42 20.18
C ALA A 132 -3.93 6.12 20.50
N LYS A 133 -3.47 4.87 20.26
CA LYS A 133 -2.08 4.47 20.48
C LYS A 133 -1.12 5.19 19.52
N LEU A 134 -1.48 5.35 18.24
CA LEU A 134 -0.65 6.01 17.23
C LEU A 134 -0.63 7.53 17.41
N LEU A 135 -1.73 8.17 17.81
CA LEU A 135 -1.75 9.60 18.17
C LEU A 135 -0.78 9.90 19.32
N LYS A 136 -0.78 9.05 20.35
CA LYS A 136 0.17 9.19 21.46
C LYS A 136 1.62 9.06 20.96
N ALA A 137 1.91 8.03 20.18
CA ALA A 137 3.25 7.81 19.62
C ALA A 137 3.67 8.94 18.67
N PHE A 138 2.74 9.47 17.88
CA PHE A 138 2.97 10.60 16.99
C PHE A 138 3.37 11.85 17.78
N ALA A 139 2.67 12.14 18.89
CA ALA A 139 3.02 13.26 19.78
C ALA A 139 4.40 13.06 20.46
N GLU A 140 4.77 11.82 20.79
CA GLU A 140 6.09 11.49 21.33
C GLU A 140 7.21 11.71 20.30
N VAL A 141 6.97 11.37 19.03
CA VAL A 141 7.96 11.50 17.93
C VAL A 141 8.07 12.95 17.44
N THR A 142 6.97 13.67 17.33
CA THR A 142 6.93 15.00 16.69
C THR A 142 6.94 16.16 17.66
N GLY A 143 6.59 15.92 18.92
CA GLY A 143 6.34 16.98 19.93
C GLY A 143 4.97 17.67 19.77
N LEU A 144 4.19 17.35 18.74
CA LEU A 144 2.86 17.91 18.50
C LEU A 144 1.84 17.31 19.48
N ARG A 145 1.41 18.13 20.44
CA ARG A 145 0.44 17.73 21.50
C ARG A 145 -0.95 18.34 21.32
N ALA A 146 -1.14 19.17 20.29
CA ALA A 146 -2.45 19.73 19.97
C ALA A 146 -3.43 18.61 19.58
N ALA A 147 -4.72 18.85 19.83
CA ALA A 147 -5.76 17.96 19.34
C ALA A 147 -5.92 18.14 17.83
N PRO A 148 -5.87 17.06 17.01
CA PRO A 148 -6.14 17.16 15.60
C PRO A 148 -7.62 17.44 15.33
N VAL A 149 -7.95 18.16 14.25
CA VAL A 149 -9.33 18.32 13.77
C VAL A 149 -9.78 17.11 12.95
N HIS A 150 -8.84 16.35 12.45
CA HIS A 150 -9.09 15.09 11.75
C HIS A 150 -8.02 14.09 12.12
N ALA A 151 -8.43 12.86 12.42
CA ALA A 151 -7.54 11.72 12.61
C ALA A 151 -8.22 10.46 12.08
N GLU A 152 -7.49 9.72 11.27
CA GLU A 152 -7.95 8.47 10.67
C GLU A 152 -6.82 7.45 10.65
N VAL A 153 -7.15 6.18 10.77
CA VAL A 153 -6.20 5.09 10.61
C VAL A 153 -6.66 4.11 9.54
N LEU A 154 -5.71 3.66 8.72
CA LEU A 154 -5.92 2.61 7.73
C LEU A 154 -4.96 1.45 7.97
N TYR A 155 -5.46 0.25 7.79
CA TYR A 155 -4.66 -0.97 7.83
C TYR A 155 -4.38 -1.48 6.42
N TRP A 156 -3.11 -1.66 6.12
CA TRP A 156 -2.62 -2.21 4.86
C TRP A 156 -2.04 -3.59 5.14
N PRO A 157 -2.70 -4.68 4.75
CA PRO A 157 -2.22 -6.04 5.06
C PRO A 157 -0.91 -6.37 4.33
N ASP A 158 -0.76 -5.90 3.09
CA ASP A 158 0.37 -6.19 2.20
C ASP A 158 1.14 -4.89 1.90
N ALA A 159 1.57 -4.17 2.94
CA ALA A 159 2.13 -2.83 2.80
C ALA A 159 3.58 -2.79 2.33
N GLN A 160 4.37 -3.79 2.68
CA GLN A 160 5.80 -3.80 2.39
C GLN A 160 6.26 -5.22 2.11
N THR A 161 6.79 -5.46 0.94
CA THR A 161 7.41 -6.75 0.58
C THR A 161 8.65 -6.98 1.45
N THR A 162 8.68 -8.09 2.15
CA THR A 162 9.80 -8.53 3.01
C THR A 162 10.60 -9.64 2.38
N ARG A 163 9.96 -10.48 1.56
CA ARG A 163 10.62 -11.48 0.73
C ARG A 163 10.07 -11.40 -0.69
N PRO A 164 10.82 -10.78 -1.63
CA PRO A 164 10.40 -10.66 -3.01
C PRO A 164 10.49 -11.99 -3.75
N LEU A 165 9.81 -12.05 -4.91
CA LEU A 165 9.82 -13.21 -5.80
C LEU A 165 11.21 -13.50 -6.38
N GLY A 166 12.06 -12.47 -6.54
CA GLY A 166 13.42 -12.60 -7.09
C GLY A 166 13.50 -12.58 -8.62
N ARG A 167 12.42 -12.20 -9.30
CA ARG A 167 12.36 -11.96 -10.76
C ARG A 167 11.38 -10.83 -11.05
N SER A 168 11.55 -10.14 -12.17
CA SER A 168 10.80 -8.92 -12.49
C SER A 168 9.31 -9.15 -12.72
N HIS A 169 8.93 -10.30 -13.28
CA HIS A 169 7.53 -10.62 -13.60
C HIS A 169 7.30 -12.13 -13.72
N LEU A 170 6.04 -12.50 -13.82
CA LEU A 170 5.57 -13.80 -14.24
C LEU A 170 4.72 -13.62 -15.50
N TRP A 171 5.00 -14.40 -16.55
CA TRP A 171 4.23 -14.39 -17.78
C TRP A 171 3.95 -15.81 -18.26
N ASP A 172 2.69 -16.15 -18.41
CA ASP A 172 2.22 -17.36 -19.07
C ASP A 172 1.63 -17.00 -20.44
N ALA A 173 2.44 -17.11 -21.48
CA ALA A 173 2.05 -16.79 -22.84
C ALA A 173 0.93 -17.71 -23.38
N ALA A 174 0.87 -18.98 -22.94
CA ALA A 174 -0.17 -19.91 -23.35
C ALA A 174 -1.53 -19.56 -22.73
N ALA A 175 -1.52 -19.12 -21.47
CA ALA A 175 -2.69 -18.62 -20.79
C ALA A 175 -3.01 -17.16 -21.17
N GLY A 176 -2.04 -16.35 -21.55
CA GLY A 176 -2.20 -14.90 -21.71
C GLY A 176 -2.39 -14.20 -20.37
N ILE A 177 -1.67 -14.64 -19.32
CA ILE A 177 -1.74 -14.06 -17.99
C ILE A 177 -0.37 -13.56 -17.54
N GLY A 178 -0.30 -12.29 -17.13
CA GLY A 178 0.90 -11.67 -16.59
C GLY A 178 0.70 -11.14 -15.17
N LEU A 179 1.77 -11.24 -14.36
CA LEU A 179 1.77 -10.75 -12.99
C LEU A 179 3.02 -9.91 -12.76
N ALA A 180 2.87 -8.71 -12.21
CA ALA A 180 3.99 -7.86 -11.78
C ALA A 180 3.57 -6.95 -10.64
N GLY A 181 4.57 -6.43 -9.94
CA GLY A 181 4.44 -5.48 -8.84
C GLY A 181 5.80 -5.27 -8.18
N ASP A 182 5.88 -4.38 -7.21
CA ASP A 182 7.08 -4.21 -6.38
C ASP A 182 7.55 -5.53 -5.77
N TRP A 183 6.60 -6.37 -5.34
CA TRP A 183 6.83 -7.68 -4.74
C TRP A 183 7.63 -8.67 -5.63
N CYS A 184 7.80 -8.37 -6.89
CA CYS A 184 8.67 -9.14 -7.78
C CYS A 184 10.14 -8.94 -7.44
N LEU A 185 10.56 -7.70 -7.16
CA LEU A 185 11.96 -7.29 -7.01
C LEU A 185 12.29 -6.77 -5.60
N GLY A 186 11.34 -6.11 -4.91
CA GLY A 186 11.58 -5.52 -3.61
C GLY A 186 10.36 -4.85 -3.02
N HIS A 187 10.50 -3.60 -2.55
CA HIS A 187 9.43 -2.86 -1.89
C HIS A 187 9.41 -1.36 -2.27
N ARG A 188 10.12 -0.99 -3.33
CA ARG A 188 10.24 0.40 -3.77
C ARG A 188 9.32 0.68 -4.95
N VAL A 189 8.98 1.94 -5.15
CA VAL A 189 8.24 2.39 -6.33
C VAL A 189 8.98 2.04 -7.63
N GLU A 190 10.32 2.16 -7.60
CA GLU A 190 11.19 1.79 -8.72
C GLU A 190 11.12 0.29 -9.05
N ASP A 191 11.01 -0.57 -8.03
CA ASP A 191 10.87 -2.02 -8.23
C ASP A 191 9.54 -2.34 -8.96
N ALA A 192 8.46 -1.64 -8.60
CA ALA A 192 7.17 -1.77 -9.29
C ALA A 192 7.24 -1.28 -10.73
N PHE A 193 7.92 -0.15 -10.98
CA PHE A 193 8.11 0.41 -12.33
C PHE A 193 8.89 -0.57 -13.22
N VAL A 194 10.03 -1.07 -12.74
CA VAL A 194 10.86 -2.01 -13.51
C VAL A 194 10.10 -3.30 -13.79
N ALA A 195 9.42 -3.85 -12.78
CA ALA A 195 8.60 -5.06 -12.92
C ALA A 195 7.49 -4.89 -13.98
N GLY A 196 6.78 -3.77 -13.94
CA GLY A 196 5.73 -3.45 -14.91
C GLY A 196 6.25 -3.25 -16.33
N LEU A 197 7.39 -2.55 -16.48
CA LEU A 197 8.04 -2.33 -17.77
C LEU A 197 8.48 -3.65 -18.40
N GLU A 198 9.15 -4.51 -17.65
CA GLU A 198 9.63 -5.80 -18.15
C GLU A 198 8.47 -6.75 -18.51
N LEU A 199 7.39 -6.74 -17.74
CA LEU A 199 6.18 -7.47 -18.12
C LEU A 199 5.60 -6.94 -19.44
N ALA A 200 5.50 -5.63 -19.60
CA ALA A 200 4.98 -5.02 -20.82
C ALA A 200 5.81 -5.41 -22.05
N LEU A 201 7.15 -5.41 -21.93
CA LEU A 201 8.06 -5.85 -22.99
C LEU A 201 7.95 -7.36 -23.30
N ALA A 202 7.61 -8.18 -22.31
CA ALA A 202 7.44 -9.63 -22.51
C ALA A 202 6.10 -9.98 -23.20
N VAL A 203 5.10 -9.09 -23.12
CA VAL A 203 3.77 -9.27 -23.72
C VAL A 203 3.69 -8.70 -25.13
N ALA A 204 4.50 -7.67 -25.45
CA ALA A 204 4.54 -7.02 -26.76
C ALA A 204 5.09 -7.95 -27.85
#